data_da690c2928b5ed8731787706a458ca5b
#
_entry.id   da690c2928b5ed8731787706a458ca5b
#
_cell.length_a   1.000
_cell.length_b   1.000
_cell.length_c   1.000
_cell.angle_alpha   90.00
_cell.angle_beta   90.00
_cell.angle_gamma   90.00
#
_symmetry.space_group_name_H-M   'P 1'
#
loop_
_entity.id
_entity.type
_entity.pdbx_description
1 polymer ?
#
loop_
_entity_poly.entity_id
_entity_poly.type
_entity_poly.pdbx_seq_one_letter_code
_entity_poly.pdbx_strand_id
1 'polypeptide(L)'
;TITLFFRTYFIKGGENRNMNLVFISPNFPTYYWNFCKSLRERGVTVLGIGDAPYDDLVNETKESLVEYYRVNNLQNYDEVYRAMGFFIGKYGRIDYIESQNEFWLELEAKLREDFNIHHGLRPKELEVMKFKSKMKDVYKKTNVPTARYKVFKDDQELLDFCKEVGFPIVVKPDNGVGASSTYKLKNNKQVKEFLKNWDRNISFIAEEYIDGLVE
;
A
#
# COMPACT_ATOMS: atom_id res chain seq x y z
N THR A 1 9.15 -9.46 12.07
CA THR A 1 10.03 -8.59 11.23
C THR A 1 9.95 -7.12 11.66
N ILE A 2 8.77 -6.65 12.08
CA ILE A 2 8.55 -5.27 12.61
C ILE A 2 9.37 -5.04 13.89
N THR A 3 9.51 -6.05 14.74
CA THR A 3 10.24 -5.97 16.01
C THR A 3 11.76 -5.72 15.82
N LEU A 4 12.35 -6.21 14.73
CA LEU A 4 13.79 -5.99 14.44
C LEU A 4 14.07 -4.58 13.92
N PHE A 5 13.13 -3.99 13.16
CA PHE A 5 13.28 -2.65 12.59
C PHE A 5 13.33 -1.56 13.67
N PHE A 6 12.50 -1.68 14.72
CA PHE A 6 12.48 -0.73 15.82
C PHE A 6 13.72 -0.80 16.73
N ARG A 7 14.35 -1.97 16.89
CA ARG A 7 15.48 -2.14 17.80
C ARG A 7 16.79 -1.48 17.31
N THR A 8 16.97 -1.30 16.01
CA THR A 8 18.21 -0.77 15.42
C THR A 8 18.23 0.76 15.36
N TYR A 9 17.09 1.42 15.38
CA TYR A 9 16.99 2.89 15.27
C TYR A 9 16.94 3.63 16.62
N PHE A 10 16.62 2.94 17.71
CA PHE A 10 16.55 3.55 19.06
C PHE A 10 17.91 3.98 19.64
N ILE A 11 19.05 3.63 19.01
CA ILE A 11 20.39 3.78 19.61
C ILE A 11 21.23 4.90 18.97
N LYS A 12 20.77 5.59 17.92
CA LYS A 12 21.63 6.55 17.17
C LYS A 12 21.13 8.00 17.06
N GLY A 13 20.28 8.46 17.94
CA GLY A 13 19.88 9.88 17.96
C GLY A 13 19.84 10.41 19.39
N GLY A 14 20.78 11.25 19.75
CA GLY A 14 20.98 11.79 21.11
C GLY A 14 19.91 12.78 21.58
N GLU A 15 18.62 12.55 21.34
CA GLU A 15 17.52 13.26 21.96
C GLU A 15 16.52 12.26 22.55
N ASN A 16 16.32 12.40 23.87
CA ASN A 16 15.41 11.57 24.68
C ASN A 16 13.95 12.04 24.48
N ARG A 17 13.49 12.14 23.20
CA ARG A 17 12.09 12.48 22.91
C ARG A 17 11.29 11.24 22.50
N ASN A 18 10.04 11.20 22.90
CA ASN A 18 9.12 10.17 22.45
C ASN A 18 8.90 10.28 20.92
N MET A 19 8.89 9.14 20.25
CA MET A 19 8.58 9.05 18.83
C MET A 19 7.08 9.32 18.64
N ASN A 20 6.73 10.21 17.71
CA ASN A 20 5.36 10.50 17.33
C ASN A 20 5.00 9.76 16.03
N LEU A 21 3.94 8.96 16.06
CA LEU A 21 3.43 8.23 14.90
C LEU A 21 1.97 8.61 14.67
N VAL A 22 1.64 8.95 13.43
CA VAL A 22 0.25 9.12 13.00
C VAL A 22 -0.22 7.82 12.35
N PHE A 23 -1.32 7.26 12.86
CA PHE A 23 -1.97 6.09 12.31
C PHE A 23 -3.24 6.51 11.56
N ILE A 24 -3.27 6.23 10.25
CA ILE A 24 -4.42 6.55 9.39
C ILE A 24 -5.43 5.41 9.45
N SER A 25 -6.72 5.73 9.62
CA SER A 25 -7.82 4.77 9.71
C SER A 25 -7.64 3.69 10.81
N PRO A 26 -7.42 4.07 12.07
CA PRO A 26 -7.21 3.10 13.16
C PRO A 26 -8.46 2.27 13.49
N ASN A 27 -9.62 2.67 12.97
CA ASN A 27 -10.93 2.05 13.17
C ASN A 27 -11.26 0.93 12.17
N PHE A 28 -10.55 0.85 11.05
CA PHE A 28 -10.85 -0.15 10.01
C PHE A 28 -9.60 -0.71 9.36
N PRO A 29 -9.44 -2.04 9.33
CA PRO A 29 -10.23 -3.08 10.04
C PRO A 29 -10.26 -2.91 11.57
N THR A 30 -11.33 -3.38 12.21
CA THR A 30 -11.60 -3.13 13.63
C THR A 30 -10.54 -3.65 14.60
N TYR A 31 -9.67 -4.55 14.17
CA TYR A 31 -8.56 -5.10 14.99
C TYR A 31 -7.25 -4.31 14.87
N TYR A 32 -7.21 -3.20 14.13
CA TYR A 32 -5.99 -2.40 13.94
C TYR A 32 -5.52 -1.69 15.22
N TRP A 33 -6.39 -1.57 16.22
CA TRP A 33 -5.98 -1.14 17.55
C TRP A 33 -4.82 -1.95 18.15
N ASN A 34 -4.64 -3.24 17.73
CA ASN A 34 -3.52 -4.06 18.18
C ASN A 34 -2.16 -3.46 17.76
N PHE A 35 -2.05 -2.90 16.56
CA PHE A 35 -0.84 -2.19 16.13
C PHE A 35 -0.61 -0.96 17.01
N CYS A 36 -1.64 -0.13 17.18
CA CYS A 36 -1.58 1.09 17.99
C CYS A 36 -1.19 0.78 19.43
N LYS A 37 -1.82 -0.22 20.06
CA LYS A 37 -1.51 -0.68 21.42
C LYS A 37 -0.07 -1.15 21.53
N SER A 38 0.38 -2.00 20.63
CA SER A 38 1.74 -2.53 20.64
C SER A 38 2.82 -1.43 20.49
N LEU A 39 2.52 -0.38 19.74
CA LEU A 39 3.40 0.79 19.60
C LEU A 39 3.42 1.60 20.91
N ARG A 40 2.27 1.87 21.51
CA ARG A 40 2.18 2.58 22.80
C ARG A 40 2.89 1.87 23.93
N GLU A 41 2.77 0.55 24.02
CA GLU A 41 3.49 -0.26 25.01
C GLU A 41 5.02 -0.16 24.87
N ARG A 42 5.50 0.31 23.71
CA ARG A 42 6.92 0.60 23.41
C ARG A 42 7.30 2.07 23.56
N GLY A 43 6.41 2.89 24.14
CA GLY A 43 6.69 4.31 24.39
C GLY A 43 6.48 5.22 23.18
N VAL A 44 5.80 4.76 22.12
CA VAL A 44 5.45 5.60 20.96
C VAL A 44 4.20 6.41 21.28
N THR A 45 4.21 7.70 20.96
CA THR A 45 3.00 8.55 20.96
C THR A 45 2.20 8.24 19.69
N VAL A 46 1.12 7.47 19.79
CA VAL A 46 0.28 7.08 18.66
C VAL A 46 -0.91 8.02 18.55
N LEU A 47 -1.01 8.72 17.41
CA LEU A 47 -2.03 9.72 17.08
C LEU A 47 -2.89 9.18 15.94
N GLY A 48 -4.20 9.09 16.11
CA GLY A 48 -5.10 8.54 15.10
C GLY A 48 -5.74 9.62 14.24
N ILE A 49 -5.78 9.43 12.92
CA ILE A 49 -6.64 10.20 12.00
C ILE A 49 -7.63 9.23 11.35
N GLY A 50 -8.92 9.51 11.49
CA GLY A 50 -9.98 8.69 10.91
C GLY A 50 -11.24 9.50 10.61
N ASP A 51 -12.19 8.90 9.89
CA ASP A 51 -13.47 9.52 9.53
C ASP A 51 -14.66 9.01 10.37
N ALA A 52 -14.47 7.93 11.15
CA ALA A 52 -15.48 7.46 12.07
C ALA A 52 -15.71 8.45 13.22
N PRO A 53 -16.97 8.65 13.67
CA PRO A 53 -17.25 9.35 14.91
C PRO A 53 -16.51 8.71 16.09
N TYR A 54 -16.00 9.54 17.02
CA TYR A 54 -15.25 9.03 18.17
C TYR A 54 -16.07 8.04 19.00
N ASP A 55 -17.37 8.30 19.16
CA ASP A 55 -18.27 7.45 19.96
C ASP A 55 -18.46 6.05 19.33
N ASP A 56 -18.34 5.94 18.00
CA ASP A 56 -18.47 4.69 17.26
C ASP A 56 -17.19 3.83 17.27
N LEU A 57 -16.07 4.40 17.75
CA LEU A 57 -14.83 3.63 17.91
C LEU A 57 -14.99 2.59 19.01
N VAL A 58 -14.45 1.39 18.79
CA VAL A 58 -14.35 0.39 19.85
C VAL A 58 -13.43 0.89 20.98
N ASN A 59 -13.66 0.45 22.21
CA ASN A 59 -12.91 0.93 23.37
C ASN A 59 -11.40 0.68 23.22
N GLU A 60 -11.03 -0.46 22.67
CA GLU A 60 -9.64 -0.82 22.43
C GLU A 60 -8.93 0.17 21.50
N THR A 61 -9.63 0.70 20.48
CA THR A 61 -9.08 1.76 19.62
C THR A 61 -8.90 3.05 20.41
N LYS A 62 -9.91 3.47 21.19
CA LYS A 62 -9.84 4.68 22.03
C LYS A 62 -8.66 4.62 23.00
N GLU A 63 -8.48 3.49 23.67
CA GLU A 63 -7.43 3.27 24.65
C GLU A 63 -6.03 3.13 24.05
N SER A 64 -5.94 2.69 22.79
CA SER A 64 -4.68 2.50 22.06
C SER A 64 -4.11 3.77 21.46
N LEU A 65 -4.86 4.86 21.43
CA LEU A 65 -4.44 6.15 20.89
C LEU A 65 -4.18 7.16 22.02
N VAL A 66 -3.23 8.08 21.81
CA VAL A 66 -3.05 9.25 22.69
C VAL A 66 -4.10 10.31 22.37
N GLU A 67 -4.39 10.49 21.08
CA GLU A 67 -5.43 11.38 20.61
C GLU A 67 -5.96 10.88 19.26
N TYR A 68 -7.23 11.16 19.00
CA TYR A 68 -7.89 10.88 17.74
C TYR A 68 -8.42 12.17 17.11
N TYR A 69 -8.04 12.43 15.88
CA TYR A 69 -8.56 13.55 15.10
C TYR A 69 -9.53 13.02 14.05
N ARG A 70 -10.80 13.43 14.16
CA ARG A 70 -11.81 13.08 13.16
C ARG A 70 -11.75 14.04 11.99
N VAL A 71 -11.66 13.51 10.78
CA VAL A 71 -11.93 14.19 9.51
C VAL A 71 -13.32 13.77 8.99
N ASN A 72 -13.89 14.52 8.04
CA ASN A 72 -15.17 14.12 7.46
C ASN A 72 -14.98 13.02 6.41
N ASN A 73 -13.86 13.06 5.69
CA ASN A 73 -13.53 12.08 4.66
C ASN A 73 -12.01 11.92 4.57
N LEU A 74 -11.52 10.72 4.87
CA LEU A 74 -10.09 10.38 4.76
C LEU A 74 -9.54 10.47 3.33
N GLN A 75 -10.38 10.41 2.30
CA GLN A 75 -9.97 10.61 0.91
C GLN A 75 -9.79 12.09 0.55
N ASN A 76 -10.28 13.00 1.41
CA ASN A 76 -10.04 14.44 1.25
C ASN A 76 -8.66 14.79 1.83
N TYR A 77 -7.68 14.90 0.93
CA TYR A 77 -6.29 15.19 1.30
C TYR A 77 -6.16 16.44 2.19
N ASP A 78 -6.87 17.52 1.88
CA ASP A 78 -6.77 18.79 2.61
C ASP A 78 -7.24 18.68 4.06
N GLU A 79 -8.24 17.83 4.34
CA GLU A 79 -8.69 17.58 5.71
C GLU A 79 -7.62 16.83 6.50
N VAL A 80 -7.02 15.77 5.90
CA VAL A 80 -5.95 15.01 6.54
C VAL A 80 -4.69 15.84 6.72
N TYR A 81 -4.35 16.69 5.74
CA TYR A 81 -3.24 17.63 5.84
C TYR A 81 -3.38 18.59 7.03
N ARG A 82 -4.60 19.14 7.25
CA ARG A 82 -4.88 20.00 8.42
C ARG A 82 -4.80 19.22 9.74
N ALA A 83 -5.27 17.98 9.78
CA ALA A 83 -5.14 17.11 10.94
C ALA A 83 -3.66 16.85 11.28
N MET A 84 -2.81 16.62 10.27
CA MET A 84 -1.36 16.53 10.45
C MET A 84 -0.77 17.82 11.03
N GLY A 85 -1.16 18.97 10.48
CA GLY A 85 -0.72 20.29 11.00
C GLY A 85 -1.12 20.50 12.46
N PHE A 86 -2.34 20.11 12.83
CA PHE A 86 -2.80 20.13 14.21
C PHE A 86 -1.93 19.28 15.14
N PHE A 87 -1.64 18.05 14.76
CA PHE A 87 -0.79 17.15 15.55
C PHE A 87 0.63 17.68 15.68
N ILE A 88 1.21 18.20 14.58
CA ILE A 88 2.54 18.81 14.62
C ILE A 88 2.58 20.00 15.58
N GLY A 89 1.55 20.85 15.56
CA GLY A 89 1.44 22.00 16.47
C GLY A 89 1.36 21.60 17.95
N LYS A 90 0.73 20.47 18.25
CA LYS A 90 0.50 20.01 19.62
C LYS A 90 1.59 19.08 20.16
N TYR A 91 2.10 18.17 19.33
CA TYR A 91 3.03 17.09 19.73
C TYR A 91 4.43 17.27 19.16
N GLY A 92 4.64 18.27 18.31
CA GLY A 92 5.89 18.48 17.60
C GLY A 92 6.01 17.59 16.37
N ARG A 93 7.24 17.36 15.92
CA ARG A 93 7.53 16.61 14.71
C ARG A 93 6.89 15.22 14.74
N ILE A 94 6.27 14.85 13.62
CA ILE A 94 5.82 13.47 13.36
C ILE A 94 6.97 12.69 12.72
N ASP A 95 7.27 11.53 13.27
CA ASP A 95 8.37 10.67 12.81
C ASP A 95 7.90 9.63 11.79
N TYR A 96 6.68 9.11 11.96
CA TYR A 96 6.10 8.07 11.11
C TYR A 96 4.64 8.35 10.78
N ILE A 97 4.23 7.91 9.59
CA ILE A 97 2.83 7.78 9.18
C ILE A 97 2.63 6.35 8.72
N GLU A 98 1.55 5.71 9.17
CA GLU A 98 1.27 4.31 8.87
C GLU A 98 -0.23 4.03 8.90
N SER A 99 -0.72 3.09 8.08
CA SER A 99 -2.11 2.62 8.09
C SER A 99 -2.22 1.11 8.13
N GLN A 100 -1.17 0.39 7.76
CA GLN A 100 -1.18 -1.06 7.53
C GLN A 100 -2.20 -1.48 6.46
N ASN A 101 -2.57 -0.56 5.55
CA ASN A 101 -3.59 -0.77 4.53
C ASN A 101 -3.14 -0.21 3.17
N GLU A 102 -3.09 -1.08 2.16
CA GLU A 102 -2.66 -0.73 0.80
C GLU A 102 -3.49 0.40 0.18
N PHE A 103 -4.76 0.55 0.59
CA PHE A 103 -5.63 1.60 0.09
C PHE A 103 -5.11 3.01 0.41
N TRP A 104 -4.42 3.19 1.54
CA TRP A 104 -3.92 4.50 2.00
C TRP A 104 -2.48 4.80 1.60
N LEU A 105 -1.79 3.92 0.88
CA LEU A 105 -0.37 4.10 0.52
C LEU A 105 -0.07 5.42 -0.20
N GLU A 106 -0.96 5.88 -1.10
CA GLU A 106 -0.78 7.16 -1.81
C GLU A 106 -0.94 8.36 -0.88
N LEU A 107 -1.93 8.31 0.01
CA LEU A 107 -2.15 9.33 1.02
C LEU A 107 -0.93 9.45 1.94
N GLU A 108 -0.47 8.32 2.47
CA GLU A 108 0.71 8.26 3.33
C GLU A 108 1.97 8.79 2.63
N ALA A 109 2.23 8.34 1.40
CA ALA A 109 3.40 8.75 0.63
C ALA A 109 3.41 10.26 0.39
N LYS A 110 2.25 10.85 0.04
CA LYS A 110 2.11 12.29 -0.17
C LYS A 110 2.29 13.08 1.12
N LEU A 111 1.71 12.62 2.23
CA LEU A 111 1.91 13.24 3.54
C LEU A 111 3.38 13.16 3.98
N ARG A 112 4.07 12.05 3.73
CA ARG A 112 5.51 11.92 4.04
C ARG A 112 6.34 12.93 3.23
N GLU A 113 5.99 13.18 1.99
CA GLU A 113 6.66 14.19 1.17
C GLU A 113 6.40 15.60 1.69
N ASP A 114 5.14 15.98 1.89
CA ASP A 114 4.74 17.32 2.26
C ASP A 114 5.20 17.73 3.67
N PHE A 115 5.24 16.78 4.61
CA PHE A 115 5.70 17.01 5.98
C PHE A 115 7.16 16.59 6.22
N ASN A 116 7.90 16.28 5.16
CA ASN A 116 9.30 15.87 5.20
C ASN A 116 9.59 14.73 6.20
N ILE A 117 8.72 13.71 6.19
CA ILE A 117 8.88 12.51 6.99
C ILE A 117 9.73 11.52 6.20
N HIS A 118 10.87 11.12 6.77
CA HIS A 118 11.88 10.34 6.04
C HIS A 118 11.67 8.82 6.08
N HIS A 119 10.78 8.35 6.92
CA HIS A 119 10.50 6.93 7.08
C HIS A 119 9.30 6.51 6.24
N GLY A 120 9.47 5.48 5.41
CA GLY A 120 8.47 4.95 4.50
C GLY A 120 8.59 5.50 3.08
N LEU A 121 7.79 4.93 2.17
CA LEU A 121 7.82 5.26 0.74
C LEU A 121 7.26 6.65 0.47
N ARG A 122 7.90 7.36 -0.45
CA ARG A 122 7.42 8.62 -1.03
C ARG A 122 6.73 8.37 -2.39
N PRO A 123 6.00 9.35 -2.96
CA PRO A 123 5.21 9.13 -4.19
C PRO A 123 6.01 8.53 -5.35
N LYS A 124 7.25 8.97 -5.57
CA LYS A 124 8.13 8.44 -6.64
C LYS A 124 8.53 6.98 -6.44
N GLU A 125 8.65 6.56 -5.19
CA GLU A 125 9.04 5.20 -4.82
C GLU A 125 7.84 4.25 -4.84
N LEU A 126 6.63 4.79 -4.62
CA LEU A 126 5.40 4.02 -4.55
C LEU A 126 5.04 3.36 -5.89
N GLU A 127 5.38 3.95 -7.02
CA GLU A 127 5.10 3.38 -8.34
C GLU A 127 5.66 1.96 -8.51
N VAL A 128 6.87 1.72 -7.98
CA VAL A 128 7.50 0.40 -8.03
C VAL A 128 6.73 -0.65 -7.23
N MET A 129 6.01 -0.24 -6.19
CA MET A 129 5.20 -1.13 -5.36
C MET A 129 3.80 -1.35 -5.93
N LYS A 130 3.25 -0.37 -6.67
CA LYS A 130 1.87 -0.41 -7.19
C LYS A 130 1.77 -1.08 -8.56
N PHE A 131 2.73 -0.85 -9.45
CA PHE A 131 2.71 -1.43 -10.79
C PHE A 131 3.47 -2.76 -10.82
N LYS A 132 2.77 -3.84 -11.15
CA LYS A 132 3.34 -5.19 -11.23
C LYS A 132 4.49 -5.26 -12.23
N SER A 133 4.37 -4.53 -13.35
CA SER A 133 5.44 -4.40 -14.35
C SER A 133 6.68 -3.74 -13.76
N LYS A 134 6.53 -2.61 -13.05
CA LYS A 134 7.66 -1.90 -12.44
C LYS A 134 8.33 -2.72 -11.31
N MET A 135 7.53 -3.45 -10.52
CA MET A 135 8.05 -4.39 -9.54
C MET A 135 8.92 -5.48 -10.21
N LYS A 136 8.45 -6.04 -11.33
CA LYS A 136 9.21 -7.05 -12.09
C LYS A 136 10.49 -6.48 -12.72
N ASP A 137 10.49 -5.20 -13.12
CA ASP A 137 11.70 -4.52 -13.60
C ASP A 137 12.78 -4.43 -12.50
N VAL A 138 12.38 -4.22 -11.25
CA VAL A 138 13.31 -4.27 -10.10
C VAL A 138 13.81 -5.69 -9.88
N TYR A 139 12.93 -6.68 -9.88
CA TYR A 139 13.33 -8.09 -9.74
C TYR A 139 14.34 -8.49 -10.82
N LYS A 140 14.11 -8.08 -12.07
CA LYS A 140 15.04 -8.32 -13.16
C LYS A 140 16.43 -7.69 -12.90
N LYS A 141 16.46 -6.46 -12.40
CA LYS A 141 17.72 -5.75 -12.06
C LYS A 141 18.48 -6.42 -10.90
N THR A 142 17.77 -7.08 -9.99
CA THR A 142 18.33 -7.77 -8.82
C THR A 142 18.51 -9.28 -9.03
N ASN A 143 18.31 -9.77 -10.28
CA ASN A 143 18.39 -11.18 -10.65
C ASN A 143 17.44 -12.11 -9.88
N VAL A 144 16.29 -11.57 -9.44
CA VAL A 144 15.21 -12.38 -8.84
C VAL A 144 14.36 -12.94 -9.98
N PRO A 145 14.24 -14.29 -10.12
CA PRO A 145 13.42 -14.91 -11.15
C PRO A 145 11.94 -14.51 -11.01
N THR A 146 11.31 -14.20 -12.14
CA THR A 146 9.86 -13.92 -12.20
C THR A 146 9.28 -14.56 -13.45
N ALA A 147 7.98 -14.82 -13.46
CA ALA A 147 7.27 -15.18 -14.67
C ALA A 147 7.54 -14.18 -15.79
N ARG A 148 7.72 -14.65 -17.04
CA ARG A 148 7.78 -13.80 -18.22
C ARG A 148 6.50 -12.97 -18.30
N TYR A 149 6.59 -11.75 -18.74
CA TYR A 149 5.44 -10.84 -18.75
C TYR A 149 5.50 -9.85 -19.88
N LYS A 150 4.34 -9.31 -20.23
CA LYS A 150 4.17 -8.22 -21.18
C LYS A 150 3.05 -7.29 -20.70
N VAL A 151 3.34 -6.01 -20.58
CA VAL A 151 2.29 -4.98 -20.56
C VAL A 151 1.92 -4.74 -22.03
N PHE A 152 0.69 -5.04 -22.40
CA PHE A 152 0.22 -4.95 -23.78
C PHE A 152 -0.72 -3.76 -23.96
N LYS A 153 -0.62 -3.13 -25.14
CA LYS A 153 -1.40 -1.93 -25.49
C LYS A 153 -2.49 -2.20 -26.53
N ASP A 154 -2.35 -3.31 -27.24
CA ASP A 154 -3.28 -3.72 -28.28
C ASP A 154 -3.42 -5.24 -28.35
N ASP A 155 -4.35 -5.70 -29.16
CA ASP A 155 -4.67 -7.11 -29.35
C ASP A 155 -3.48 -7.91 -29.88
N GLN A 156 -2.70 -7.32 -30.80
CA GLN A 156 -1.59 -8.00 -31.45
C GLN A 156 -0.47 -8.29 -30.45
N GLU A 157 -0.13 -7.34 -29.59
CA GLU A 157 0.88 -7.55 -28.54
C GLU A 157 0.51 -8.68 -27.58
N LEU A 158 -0.76 -8.81 -27.20
CA LEU A 158 -1.20 -9.93 -26.38
C LEU A 158 -1.13 -11.25 -27.13
N LEU A 159 -1.57 -11.30 -28.40
CA LEU A 159 -1.52 -12.50 -29.23
C LEU A 159 -0.08 -12.97 -29.49
N ASP A 160 0.85 -12.05 -29.69
CA ASP A 160 2.25 -12.38 -29.89
C ASP A 160 2.91 -12.88 -28.60
N PHE A 161 2.57 -12.30 -27.46
CA PHE A 161 2.98 -12.83 -26.16
C PHE A 161 2.45 -14.27 -25.94
N CYS A 162 1.18 -14.55 -26.29
CA CYS A 162 0.64 -15.90 -26.20
C CYS A 162 1.41 -16.90 -27.07
N LYS A 163 1.87 -16.50 -28.26
CA LYS A 163 2.70 -17.35 -29.14
C LYS A 163 4.08 -17.62 -28.50
N GLU A 164 4.65 -16.60 -27.87
CA GLU A 164 5.96 -16.69 -27.25
C GLU A 164 5.98 -17.62 -26.03
N VAL A 165 5.01 -17.49 -25.12
CA VAL A 165 5.03 -18.19 -23.84
C VAL A 165 4.18 -19.46 -23.80
N GLY A 166 3.23 -19.61 -24.74
CA GLY A 166 2.25 -20.69 -24.75
C GLY A 166 1.09 -20.46 -23.77
N PHE A 167 0.31 -21.51 -23.53
CA PHE A 167 -0.85 -21.49 -22.65
C PHE A 167 -0.65 -22.42 -21.44
N PRO A 168 -1.30 -22.13 -20.29
CA PRO A 168 -2.14 -20.96 -20.02
C PRO A 168 -1.32 -19.68 -19.74
N ILE A 169 -1.96 -18.52 -19.89
CA ILE A 169 -1.44 -17.24 -19.42
C ILE A 169 -2.36 -16.66 -18.35
N VAL A 170 -1.80 -15.74 -17.54
CA VAL A 170 -2.57 -14.93 -16.58
C VAL A 170 -2.60 -13.49 -17.05
N VAL A 171 -3.79 -12.91 -17.14
CA VAL A 171 -3.99 -11.50 -17.51
C VAL A 171 -4.67 -10.78 -16.35
N LYS A 172 -4.10 -9.67 -15.91
CA LYS A 172 -4.61 -8.90 -14.75
C LYS A 172 -4.26 -7.42 -14.90
N PRO A 173 -4.97 -6.51 -14.22
CA PRO A 173 -4.58 -5.10 -14.19
C PRO A 173 -3.14 -4.94 -13.69
N ASP A 174 -2.36 -4.11 -14.37
CA ASP A 174 -0.97 -3.81 -13.97
C ASP A 174 -0.93 -3.05 -12.64
N ASN A 175 -1.89 -2.11 -12.45
CA ASN A 175 -2.13 -1.43 -11.19
C ASN A 175 -3.48 -1.90 -10.61
N GLY A 176 -3.50 -2.34 -9.36
CA GLY A 176 -4.72 -2.77 -8.66
C GLY A 176 -4.44 -3.73 -7.52
N VAL A 177 -5.31 -3.68 -6.53
CA VAL A 177 -5.24 -4.49 -5.31
C VAL A 177 -6.19 -5.68 -5.40
N GLY A 178 -5.78 -6.80 -4.84
CA GLY A 178 -6.57 -8.03 -4.80
C GLY A 178 -6.60 -8.79 -6.13
N ALA A 179 -7.39 -9.85 -6.14
CA ALA A 179 -7.54 -10.74 -7.30
C ALA A 179 -8.67 -10.31 -8.26
N SER A 180 -9.25 -9.13 -8.07
CA SER A 180 -10.31 -8.61 -8.94
C SER A 180 -9.78 -8.44 -10.37
N SER A 181 -10.57 -8.85 -11.35
CA SER A 181 -10.23 -8.79 -12.78
C SER A 181 -8.96 -9.58 -13.17
N THR A 182 -8.67 -10.69 -12.50
CA THR A 182 -7.60 -11.62 -12.88
C THR A 182 -8.18 -12.77 -13.72
N TYR A 183 -7.61 -12.99 -14.90
CA TYR A 183 -8.07 -13.97 -15.88
C TYR A 183 -7.00 -15.01 -16.16
N LYS A 184 -7.29 -16.30 -15.96
CA LYS A 184 -6.46 -17.40 -16.43
C LYS A 184 -6.98 -17.86 -17.80
N LEU A 185 -6.26 -17.51 -18.86
CA LEU A 185 -6.65 -17.79 -20.25
C LEU A 185 -5.91 -19.05 -20.73
N LYS A 186 -6.67 -20.08 -21.10
CA LYS A 186 -6.13 -21.41 -21.40
C LYS A 186 -5.95 -21.68 -22.90
N ASN A 187 -6.48 -20.82 -23.78
CA ASN A 187 -6.44 -20.99 -25.23
C ASN A 187 -6.84 -19.70 -25.98
N ASN A 188 -6.62 -19.71 -27.28
CA ASN A 188 -6.92 -18.57 -28.15
C ASN A 188 -8.40 -18.13 -28.14
N LYS A 189 -9.34 -19.04 -27.89
CA LYS A 189 -10.77 -18.70 -27.80
C LYS A 189 -11.02 -17.78 -26.61
N GLN A 190 -10.46 -18.11 -25.45
CA GLN A 190 -10.58 -17.31 -24.23
C GLN A 190 -9.86 -15.96 -24.36
N VAL A 191 -8.70 -15.93 -25.05
CA VAL A 191 -8.03 -14.66 -25.35
C VAL A 191 -8.92 -13.74 -26.20
N LYS A 192 -9.53 -14.26 -27.26
CA LYS A 192 -10.45 -13.47 -28.11
C LYS A 192 -11.69 -12.98 -27.34
N GLU A 193 -12.19 -13.77 -26.39
CA GLU A 193 -13.31 -13.37 -25.55
C GLU A 193 -12.90 -12.26 -24.57
N PHE A 194 -11.73 -12.38 -23.92
CA PHE A 194 -11.16 -11.32 -23.10
C PHE A 194 -10.99 -10.02 -23.89
N LEU A 195 -10.39 -10.06 -25.09
CA LEU A 195 -10.13 -8.90 -25.92
C LEU A 195 -11.41 -8.14 -26.35
N LYS A 196 -12.55 -8.85 -26.47
CA LYS A 196 -13.85 -8.22 -26.76
C LYS A 196 -14.36 -7.39 -25.58
N ASN A 197 -14.05 -7.79 -24.36
CA ASN A 197 -14.56 -7.20 -23.12
C ASN A 197 -13.51 -6.36 -22.38
N TRP A 198 -12.31 -6.27 -22.93
CA TRP A 198 -11.21 -5.54 -22.31
C TRP A 198 -11.47 -4.04 -22.29
N ASP A 199 -11.52 -3.44 -21.09
CA ASP A 199 -11.51 -1.99 -20.92
C ASP A 199 -10.10 -1.43 -21.25
N ARG A 200 -10.00 -0.76 -22.37
CA ARG A 200 -8.73 -0.21 -22.90
C ARG A 200 -8.22 1.00 -22.12
N ASN A 201 -9.00 1.53 -21.19
CA ASN A 201 -8.55 2.60 -20.29
C ASN A 201 -7.74 2.03 -19.11
N ILE A 202 -7.80 0.73 -18.89
CA ILE A 202 -7.06 0.04 -17.82
C ILE A 202 -5.84 -0.64 -18.43
N SER A 203 -4.66 -0.32 -17.91
CA SER A 203 -3.43 -1.02 -18.25
C SER A 203 -3.43 -2.44 -17.69
N PHE A 204 -3.22 -3.43 -18.54
CA PHE A 204 -3.13 -4.84 -18.17
C PHE A 204 -1.73 -5.40 -18.42
N ILE A 205 -1.35 -6.35 -17.57
CA ILE A 205 -0.16 -7.17 -17.71
C ILE A 205 -0.58 -8.63 -17.99
N ALA A 206 0.04 -9.23 -18.99
CA ALA A 206 -0.03 -10.66 -19.25
C ALA A 206 1.23 -11.34 -18.69
N GLU A 207 1.05 -12.48 -18.06
CA GLU A 207 2.14 -13.29 -17.47
C GLU A 207 2.02 -14.73 -17.94
N GLU A 208 3.16 -15.39 -18.16
CA GLU A 208 3.15 -16.86 -18.28
C GLU A 208 2.64 -17.47 -16.97
N TYR A 209 1.90 -18.56 -17.09
CA TYR A 209 1.42 -19.27 -15.90
C TYR A 209 2.52 -20.18 -15.36
N ILE A 210 2.90 -19.95 -14.13
CA ILE A 210 3.81 -20.84 -13.40
C ILE A 210 2.96 -21.77 -12.54
N ASP A 211 3.10 -23.06 -12.75
CA ASP A 211 2.44 -24.08 -11.92
C ASP A 211 3.22 -24.27 -10.63
N GLY A 212 2.51 -24.37 -9.51
CA GLY A 212 3.13 -24.55 -8.21
C GLY A 212 2.12 -24.43 -7.06
N LEU A 213 2.60 -24.74 -5.87
CA LEU A 213 1.86 -24.50 -4.63
C LEU A 213 2.04 -23.02 -4.25
N VAL A 214 0.94 -22.40 -3.84
CA VAL A 214 0.97 -21.06 -3.21
C VAL A 214 1.06 -21.30 -1.71
N GLU A 215 2.19 -20.93 -1.12
CA GLU A 215 2.39 -20.96 0.32
C GLU A 215 2.00 -19.63 0.98
#